data_b7801e2605e4dbc579cfb8de30b6ac34
#
_entry.id   b7801e2605e4dbc579cfb8de30b6ac34
#
_cell.length_a   1.000
_cell.length_b   1.000
_cell.length_c   1.000
_cell.angle_alpha   90.00
_cell.angle_beta   90.00
_cell.angle_gamma   90.00
#
_symmetry.space_group_name_H-M   'P 1'
#
loop_
_entity.id
_entity.type
_entity.pdbx_description
1 polymer ?
#
loop_
_entity_poly.entity_id
_entity_poly.type
_entity_poly.pdbx_seq_one_letter_code
_entity_poly.pdbx_strand_id
1 'polypeptide(L)'
;MKNRFLSVPIVALLLLFAAGSRILNAELHLWNFAPIAALGLFSGAVLKDKRYAFLLPIGAQLLADLYFQLFTSTPGFYGIGQLFVYGGMALVTLFGMTMGKPNMAKVGGYALASSGIFFIVSNLGTYFTGYWGTGFAGLSKTFVMAVPFYQNTLIGDLVFSALFFGIYALVQQARPARVSAA
;
A
#
# COMPACT_ATOMS: atom_id res chain seq x y z
N MET A 1 -16.28 11.98 -19.19
CA MET A 1 -14.88 12.46 -19.32
C MET A 1 -13.96 11.31 -18.89
N LYS A 2 -13.26 10.68 -19.86
CA LYS A 2 -12.27 9.63 -19.57
C LYS A 2 -11.17 10.22 -18.69
N ASN A 3 -10.93 9.66 -17.52
CA ASN A 3 -9.81 10.04 -16.66
C ASN A 3 -8.51 9.60 -17.35
N ARG A 4 -7.87 10.50 -18.08
CA ARG A 4 -6.59 10.25 -18.77
C ARG A 4 -5.43 9.89 -17.83
N PHE A 5 -5.65 9.93 -16.51
CA PHE A 5 -4.69 9.47 -15.49
C PHE A 5 -4.61 7.95 -15.37
N LEU A 6 -5.57 7.23 -15.90
CA LEU A 6 -5.64 5.77 -15.92
C LEU A 6 -5.60 5.28 -17.37
N SER A 7 -4.53 5.59 -18.08
CA SER A 7 -4.21 4.77 -19.24
C SER A 7 -3.70 3.42 -18.73
N VAL A 8 -4.07 2.34 -19.41
CA VAL A 8 -3.60 0.98 -19.10
C VAL A 8 -2.08 0.93 -18.85
N PRO A 9 -1.23 1.63 -19.63
CA PRO A 9 0.21 1.69 -19.37
C PRO A 9 0.59 2.25 -17.99
N ILE A 10 -0.09 3.29 -17.51
CA ILE A 10 0.22 3.88 -16.19
C ILE A 10 -0.17 2.91 -15.06
N VAL A 11 -1.32 2.26 -15.17
CA VAL A 11 -1.74 1.23 -14.20
C VAL A 11 -0.73 0.09 -14.18
N ALA A 12 -0.33 -0.42 -15.33
CA ALA A 12 0.67 -1.47 -15.44
C ALA A 12 2.03 -1.04 -14.85
N LEU A 13 2.47 0.18 -15.13
CA LEU A 13 3.71 0.73 -14.58
C LEU A 13 3.67 0.82 -13.05
N LEU A 14 2.58 1.29 -12.48
CA LEU A 14 2.41 1.38 -11.01
C LEU A 14 2.39 0.00 -10.36
N LEU A 15 1.71 -0.98 -10.97
CA LEU A 15 1.69 -2.37 -10.52
C LEU A 15 3.09 -2.98 -10.51
N LEU A 16 3.79 -2.85 -11.65
CA LEU A 16 5.14 -3.41 -11.81
C LEU A 16 6.15 -2.72 -10.88
N PHE A 17 6.05 -1.39 -10.73
CA PHE A 17 6.89 -0.64 -9.79
C PHE A 17 6.67 -1.11 -8.35
N ALA A 18 5.41 -1.24 -7.91
CA ALA A 18 5.12 -1.63 -6.54
C ALA A 18 5.49 -3.09 -6.26
N ALA A 19 5.19 -4.01 -7.17
CA ALA A 19 5.58 -5.42 -7.04
C ALA A 19 7.11 -5.58 -7.10
N GLY A 20 7.77 -4.94 -8.06
CA GLY A 20 9.22 -4.98 -8.22
C GLY A 20 9.97 -4.36 -7.04
N SER A 21 9.47 -3.25 -6.47
CA SER A 21 10.04 -2.67 -5.25
C SER A 21 9.97 -3.64 -4.06
N ARG A 22 8.88 -4.39 -3.91
CA ARG A 22 8.76 -5.38 -2.83
C ARG A 22 9.75 -6.53 -3.00
N ILE A 23 9.92 -6.99 -4.24
CA ILE A 23 10.90 -8.05 -4.57
C ILE A 23 12.32 -7.55 -4.28
N LEU A 24 12.67 -6.36 -4.78
CA LEU A 24 13.98 -5.75 -4.56
C LEU A 24 14.28 -5.51 -3.08
N ASN A 25 13.29 -5.05 -2.32
CA ASN A 25 13.44 -4.82 -0.88
C ASN A 25 13.67 -6.12 -0.09
N ALA A 26 13.08 -7.24 -0.53
CA ALA A 26 13.37 -8.55 0.06
C ALA A 26 14.83 -8.96 -0.18
N GLU A 27 15.35 -8.77 -1.39
CA GLU A 27 16.74 -9.05 -1.73
C GLU A 27 17.72 -8.13 -0.97
N LEU A 28 17.36 -6.86 -0.79
CA LEU A 28 18.18 -5.87 -0.06
C LEU A 28 18.00 -5.93 1.47
N HIS A 29 17.17 -6.86 1.98
CA HIS A 29 16.83 -6.98 3.41
C HIS A 29 16.20 -5.71 4.02
N LEU A 30 15.56 -4.88 3.19
CA LEU A 30 14.79 -3.71 3.61
C LEU A 30 13.35 -4.11 3.94
N TRP A 31 13.21 -4.95 4.96
CA TRP A 31 11.92 -5.51 5.34
C TRP A 31 10.87 -4.43 5.58
N ASN A 32 9.69 -4.62 4.99
CA ASN A 32 8.51 -3.75 5.10
C ASN A 32 8.68 -2.33 4.52
N PHE A 33 9.77 -2.01 3.83
CA PHE A 33 9.92 -0.73 3.10
C PHE A 33 9.36 -0.90 1.68
N ALA A 34 8.03 -0.89 1.52
CA ALA A 34 7.39 -1.16 0.23
C ALA A 34 6.29 -0.15 -0.08
N PRO A 35 6.07 0.20 -1.36
CA PRO A 35 5.11 1.23 -1.77
C PRO A 35 3.64 0.77 -1.78
N ILE A 36 3.34 -0.48 -1.38
CA ILE A 36 2.04 -1.09 -1.65
C ILE A 36 0.92 -0.45 -0.82
N ALA A 37 1.13 -0.19 0.48
CA ALA A 37 0.13 0.49 1.30
C ALA A 37 -0.04 1.96 0.86
N ALA A 38 1.06 2.66 0.58
CA ALA A 38 1.02 4.01 -0.01
C ALA A 38 0.28 4.05 -1.36
N LEU A 39 0.44 3.01 -2.19
CA LEU A 39 -0.30 2.85 -3.44
C LEU A 39 -1.80 2.65 -3.18
N GLY A 40 -2.17 1.90 -2.14
CA GLY A 40 -3.56 1.75 -1.69
C GLY A 40 -4.17 3.09 -1.27
N LEU A 41 -3.47 3.84 -0.44
CA LEU A 41 -3.89 5.18 -0.01
C LEU A 41 -4.06 6.11 -1.22
N PHE A 42 -3.07 6.17 -2.10
CA PHE A 42 -3.09 6.98 -3.31
C PHE A 42 -4.23 6.60 -4.25
N SER A 43 -4.37 5.32 -4.56
CA SER A 43 -5.39 4.82 -5.47
C SER A 43 -6.79 5.08 -4.93
N GLY A 44 -7.01 4.87 -3.62
CA GLY A 44 -8.26 5.19 -2.95
C GLY A 44 -8.63 6.66 -3.04
N ALA A 45 -7.67 7.57 -2.80
CA ALA A 45 -7.89 9.02 -2.80
C ALA A 45 -8.09 9.60 -4.21
N VAL A 46 -7.38 9.09 -5.21
CA VAL A 46 -7.27 9.74 -6.53
C VAL A 46 -8.13 9.08 -7.60
N LEU A 47 -8.31 7.75 -7.53
CA LEU A 47 -9.01 7.04 -8.58
C LEU A 47 -10.53 7.10 -8.44
N LYS A 48 -11.21 7.49 -9.52
CA LYS A 48 -12.67 7.54 -9.57
C LYS A 48 -13.29 6.15 -9.66
N ASP A 49 -12.70 5.28 -10.50
CA ASP A 49 -13.13 3.89 -10.61
C ASP A 49 -12.56 3.07 -9.45
N LYS A 50 -13.45 2.67 -8.56
CA LYS A 50 -13.09 1.95 -7.34
C LYS A 50 -12.53 0.56 -7.60
N ARG A 51 -12.84 -0.04 -8.75
CA ARG A 51 -12.25 -1.34 -9.14
C ARG A 51 -10.74 -1.22 -9.28
N TYR A 52 -10.27 -0.20 -9.99
CA TYR A 52 -8.83 0.06 -10.13
C TYR A 52 -8.17 0.52 -8.82
N ALA A 53 -8.92 1.20 -7.94
CA ALA A 53 -8.40 1.61 -6.64
C ALA A 53 -8.00 0.41 -5.78
N PHE A 54 -8.75 -0.67 -5.81
CA PHE A 54 -8.41 -1.92 -5.11
C PHE A 54 -7.45 -2.80 -5.92
N LEU A 55 -7.64 -2.86 -7.24
CA LEU A 55 -6.80 -3.70 -8.11
C LEU A 55 -5.32 -3.34 -8.01
N LEU A 56 -4.99 -2.06 -7.87
CA LEU A 56 -3.60 -1.60 -7.85
C LEU A 56 -2.81 -2.16 -6.66
N PRO A 57 -3.17 -1.92 -5.38
CA PRO A 57 -2.40 -2.45 -4.26
C PRO A 57 -2.51 -3.98 -4.13
N ILE A 58 -3.71 -4.54 -4.32
CA ILE A 58 -3.94 -5.98 -4.20
C ILE A 58 -3.24 -6.73 -5.33
N GLY A 59 -3.33 -6.24 -6.56
CA GLY A 59 -2.65 -6.82 -7.71
C GLY A 59 -1.13 -6.75 -7.62
N ALA A 60 -0.57 -5.62 -7.13
CA ALA A 60 0.87 -5.49 -6.90
C ALA A 60 1.37 -6.47 -5.83
N GLN A 61 0.62 -6.63 -4.73
CA GLN A 61 0.91 -7.61 -3.69
C GLN A 61 0.87 -9.03 -4.25
N LEU A 62 -0.19 -9.38 -4.98
CA LEU A 62 -0.37 -10.70 -5.57
C LEU A 62 0.76 -11.05 -6.55
N LEU A 63 1.17 -10.10 -7.40
CA LEU A 63 2.30 -10.30 -8.32
C LEU A 63 3.59 -10.60 -7.58
N ALA A 64 3.89 -9.87 -6.49
CA ALA A 64 5.06 -10.14 -5.68
C ALA A 64 4.95 -11.49 -4.93
N ASP A 65 3.77 -11.81 -4.39
CA ASP A 65 3.53 -13.10 -3.70
C ASP A 65 3.70 -14.28 -4.68
N LEU A 66 3.20 -14.15 -5.92
CA LEU A 66 3.42 -15.15 -6.98
C LEU A 66 4.91 -15.28 -7.33
N TYR A 67 5.64 -14.18 -7.42
CA TYR A 67 7.08 -14.22 -7.66
C TYR A 67 7.80 -14.99 -6.55
N PHE A 68 7.54 -14.67 -5.28
CA PHE A 68 8.15 -15.39 -4.17
C PHE A 68 7.80 -16.87 -4.19
N GLN A 69 6.55 -17.21 -4.44
CA GLN A 69 6.11 -18.61 -4.49
C GLN A 69 6.76 -19.42 -5.60
N LEU A 70 6.99 -18.82 -6.77
CA LEU A 70 7.46 -19.53 -7.96
C LEU A 70 8.98 -19.52 -8.12
N PHE A 71 9.67 -18.49 -7.63
CA PHE A 71 11.07 -18.22 -7.97
C PHE A 71 11.99 -18.13 -6.76
N THR A 72 11.49 -18.23 -5.53
CA THR A 72 12.31 -18.14 -4.31
C THR A 72 11.99 -19.24 -3.31
N SER A 73 12.82 -19.37 -2.27
CA SER A 73 12.54 -20.23 -1.13
C SER A 73 11.58 -19.60 -0.09
N THR A 74 11.28 -18.31 -0.24
CA THR A 74 10.35 -17.60 0.63
C THR A 74 8.92 -17.92 0.23
N PRO A 75 8.05 -18.43 1.12
CA PRO A 75 6.66 -18.68 0.78
C PRO A 75 5.94 -17.39 0.35
N GLY A 76 5.38 -17.39 -0.85
CA GLY A 76 4.51 -16.31 -1.32
C GLY A 76 3.11 -16.38 -0.72
N PHE A 77 2.64 -17.59 -0.40
CA PHE A 77 1.34 -17.84 0.22
C PHE A 77 1.51 -18.42 1.62
N TYR A 78 0.94 -17.76 2.62
CA TYR A 78 1.14 -18.05 4.05
C TYR A 78 -0.18 -18.11 4.86
N GLY A 79 -1.24 -18.56 4.21
CA GLY A 79 -2.52 -18.90 4.85
C GLY A 79 -3.28 -17.70 5.41
N ILE A 80 -3.82 -17.87 6.63
CA ILE A 80 -4.71 -16.87 7.25
C ILE A 80 -4.05 -15.50 7.40
N GLY A 81 -2.77 -15.43 7.71
CA GLY A 81 -2.02 -14.18 7.85
C GLY A 81 -2.11 -13.33 6.59
N GLN A 82 -2.08 -13.96 5.41
CA GLN A 82 -2.18 -13.29 4.13
C GLN A 82 -3.55 -12.62 3.92
N LEU A 83 -4.63 -13.22 4.38
CA LEU A 83 -5.97 -12.60 4.29
C LEU A 83 -6.02 -11.29 5.05
N PHE A 84 -5.36 -11.20 6.20
CA PHE A 84 -5.25 -9.96 6.96
C PHE A 84 -4.37 -8.91 6.26
N VAL A 85 -3.30 -9.32 5.58
CA VAL A 85 -2.49 -8.40 4.77
C VAL A 85 -3.31 -7.80 3.64
N TYR A 86 -4.03 -8.60 2.86
CA TYR A 86 -4.92 -8.13 1.80
C TYR A 86 -6.08 -7.30 2.36
N GLY A 87 -6.67 -7.71 3.49
CA GLY A 87 -7.69 -6.96 4.21
C GLY A 87 -7.19 -5.60 4.68
N GLY A 88 -5.98 -5.54 5.22
CA GLY A 88 -5.31 -4.29 5.63
C GLY A 88 -5.12 -3.33 4.46
N MET A 89 -4.69 -3.84 3.29
CA MET A 89 -4.58 -3.03 2.07
C MET A 89 -5.94 -2.51 1.60
N ALA A 90 -6.96 -3.35 1.65
CA ALA A 90 -8.31 -2.92 1.31
C ALA A 90 -8.81 -1.82 2.25
N LEU A 91 -8.57 -1.94 3.56
CA LEU A 91 -8.91 -0.91 4.55
C LEU A 91 -8.15 0.39 4.31
N VAL A 92 -6.85 0.35 4.02
CA VAL A 92 -6.06 1.53 3.65
C VAL A 92 -6.61 2.19 2.39
N THR A 93 -7.02 1.40 1.40
CA THR A 93 -7.63 1.92 0.16
C THR A 93 -8.98 2.59 0.46
N LEU A 94 -9.84 1.98 1.27
CA LEU A 94 -11.10 2.57 1.73
C LEU A 94 -10.85 3.86 2.51
N PHE A 95 -9.88 3.86 3.41
CA PHE A 95 -9.50 5.04 4.16
C PHE A 95 -9.02 6.16 3.24
N GLY A 96 -8.23 5.84 2.21
CA GLY A 96 -7.82 6.78 1.16
C GLY A 96 -9.00 7.46 0.46
N MET A 97 -10.12 6.75 0.26
CA MET A 97 -11.33 7.32 -0.36
C MET A 97 -11.95 8.47 0.45
N THR A 98 -11.67 8.55 1.75
CA THR A 98 -12.19 9.60 2.64
C THR A 98 -11.37 10.89 2.61
N MET A 99 -10.17 10.88 2.00
CA MET A 99 -9.25 12.03 2.01
C MET A 99 -9.83 13.29 1.36
N GLY A 100 -10.67 13.14 0.34
CA GLY A 100 -11.17 14.25 -0.47
C GLY A 100 -10.06 14.86 -1.32
N LYS A 101 -9.98 16.19 -1.40
CA LYS A 101 -8.92 16.87 -2.18
C LYS A 101 -7.58 16.77 -1.44
N PRO A 102 -6.55 16.12 -2.04
CA PRO A 102 -5.25 15.97 -1.40
C PRO A 102 -4.54 17.32 -1.22
N ASN A 103 -3.84 17.48 -0.09
CA ASN A 103 -2.78 18.46 0.14
C ASN A 103 -1.69 17.81 0.99
N MET A 104 -0.52 18.42 1.10
CA MET A 104 0.65 17.81 1.75
C MET A 104 0.37 17.43 3.22
N ALA A 105 -0.29 18.27 4.00
CA ALA A 105 -0.61 17.99 5.40
C ALA A 105 -1.58 16.79 5.53
N LYS A 106 -2.62 16.75 4.69
CA LYS A 106 -3.54 15.61 4.66
C LYS A 106 -2.83 14.33 4.22
N VAL A 107 -2.01 14.39 3.19
CA VAL A 107 -1.25 13.21 2.71
C VAL A 107 -0.38 12.66 3.82
N GLY A 108 0.37 13.51 4.55
CA GLY A 108 1.18 13.09 5.69
C GLY A 108 0.34 12.45 6.80
N GLY A 109 -0.74 13.10 7.24
CA GLY A 109 -1.63 12.57 8.28
C GLY A 109 -2.30 11.24 7.88
N TYR A 110 -2.77 11.16 6.63
CA TYR A 110 -3.36 9.93 6.11
C TYR A 110 -2.33 8.80 5.93
N ALA A 111 -1.09 9.10 5.53
CA ALA A 111 -0.03 8.11 5.45
C ALA A 111 0.30 7.53 6.83
N LEU A 112 0.47 8.39 7.86
CA LEU A 112 0.68 7.96 9.24
C LEU A 112 -0.44 7.06 9.75
N ALA A 113 -1.70 7.47 9.56
CA ALA A 113 -2.85 6.68 9.98
C ALA A 113 -2.97 5.36 9.19
N SER A 114 -2.68 5.37 7.89
CA SER A 114 -2.67 4.16 7.04
C SER A 114 -1.63 3.15 7.49
N SER A 115 -0.41 3.60 7.82
CA SER A 115 0.63 2.74 8.40
C SER A 115 0.15 2.10 9.70
N GLY A 116 -0.51 2.85 10.58
CA GLY A 116 -1.08 2.32 11.83
C GLY A 116 -2.18 1.29 11.57
N ILE A 117 -3.12 1.57 10.66
CA ILE A 117 -4.19 0.64 10.27
C ILE A 117 -3.57 -0.67 9.73
N PHE A 118 -2.64 -0.56 8.78
CA PHE A 118 -2.00 -1.71 8.19
C PHE A 118 -1.20 -2.51 9.22
N PHE A 119 -0.44 -1.85 10.09
CA PHE A 119 0.31 -2.48 11.18
C PHE A 119 -0.59 -3.30 12.10
N ILE A 120 -1.71 -2.72 12.54
CA ILE A 120 -2.64 -3.41 13.44
C ILE A 120 -3.24 -4.63 12.73
N VAL A 121 -3.77 -4.45 11.53
CA VAL A 121 -4.50 -5.51 10.83
C VAL A 121 -3.57 -6.65 10.42
N SER A 122 -2.40 -6.37 9.86
CA SER A 122 -1.46 -7.40 9.42
C SER A 122 -0.91 -8.22 10.62
N ASN A 123 -0.66 -7.56 11.76
CA ASN A 123 -0.17 -8.25 12.95
C ASN A 123 -1.27 -9.04 13.69
N LEU A 124 -2.53 -8.63 13.59
CA LEU A 124 -3.64 -9.51 13.98
C LEU A 124 -3.64 -10.80 13.14
N GLY A 125 -3.37 -10.71 11.85
CA GLY A 125 -3.18 -11.88 11.01
C GLY A 125 -2.07 -12.79 11.52
N THR A 126 -0.92 -12.24 11.86
CA THR A 126 0.19 -13.00 12.48
C THR A 126 -0.22 -13.65 13.82
N TYR A 127 -0.95 -12.93 14.65
CA TYR A 127 -1.48 -13.48 15.89
C TYR A 127 -2.37 -14.71 15.65
N PHE A 128 -3.28 -14.64 14.66
CA PHE A 128 -4.18 -15.76 14.34
C PHE A 128 -3.47 -16.98 13.72
N THR A 129 -2.23 -16.84 13.26
CA THR A 129 -1.42 -18.02 12.90
C THR A 129 -0.94 -18.81 14.13
N GLY A 130 -1.01 -18.25 15.34
CA GLY A 130 -0.48 -18.85 16.55
C GLY A 130 1.05 -18.83 16.66
N TYR A 131 1.76 -18.19 15.75
CA TYR A 131 3.23 -18.20 15.66
C TYR A 131 3.92 -17.76 16.96
N TRP A 132 3.37 -16.74 17.64
CA TRP A 132 3.89 -16.25 18.93
C TRP A 132 3.11 -16.77 20.14
N GLY A 133 2.23 -17.78 19.96
CA GLY A 133 1.33 -18.30 20.98
C GLY A 133 -0.05 -17.67 20.94
N THR A 134 -0.88 -18.02 21.92
CA THR A 134 -2.29 -17.61 22.02
C THR A 134 -2.55 -16.77 23.27
N GLY A 135 -3.78 -16.23 23.39
CA GLY A 135 -4.18 -15.40 24.51
C GLY A 135 -3.46 -14.04 24.55
N PHE A 136 -3.55 -13.36 25.68
CA PHE A 136 -2.99 -12.01 25.83
C PHE A 136 -1.46 -11.99 25.69
N ALA A 137 -0.77 -13.01 26.18
CA ALA A 137 0.68 -13.12 26.07
C ALA A 137 1.14 -13.25 24.60
N GLY A 138 0.46 -14.11 23.81
CA GLY A 138 0.73 -14.27 22.37
C GLY A 138 0.44 -13.00 21.60
N LEU A 139 -0.68 -12.33 21.90
CA LEU A 139 -1.04 -11.05 21.28
C LEU A 139 0.03 -9.98 21.57
N SER A 140 0.38 -9.78 22.82
CA SER A 140 1.39 -8.79 23.22
C SER A 140 2.74 -9.08 22.56
N LYS A 141 3.18 -10.34 22.54
CA LYS A 141 4.44 -10.75 21.91
C LYS A 141 4.42 -10.48 20.41
N THR A 142 3.31 -10.77 19.71
CA THR A 142 3.15 -10.48 18.28
C THR A 142 3.41 -9.00 17.99
N PHE A 143 2.76 -8.09 18.70
CA PHE A 143 2.91 -6.67 18.48
C PHE A 143 4.29 -6.14 18.88
N VAL A 144 4.84 -6.56 20.01
CA VAL A 144 6.19 -6.15 20.46
C VAL A 144 7.25 -6.56 19.44
N MET A 145 7.18 -7.79 18.92
CA MET A 145 8.13 -8.28 17.91
C MET A 145 7.96 -7.61 16.54
N ALA A 146 6.82 -7.00 16.28
CA ALA A 146 6.56 -6.28 15.03
C ALA A 146 7.05 -4.81 15.05
N VAL A 147 7.25 -4.20 16.22
CA VAL A 147 7.65 -2.79 16.34
C VAL A 147 8.91 -2.42 15.54
N PRO A 148 10.01 -3.21 15.52
CA PRO A 148 11.18 -2.86 14.73
C PRO A 148 10.89 -2.75 13.21
N PHE A 149 10.00 -3.58 12.70
CA PHE A 149 9.60 -3.57 11.28
C PHE A 149 8.64 -2.43 10.95
N TYR A 150 7.88 -1.97 11.94
CA TYR A 150 6.93 -0.86 11.76
C TYR A 150 7.62 0.45 11.37
N GLN A 151 8.83 0.70 11.85
CA GLN A 151 9.61 1.89 11.49
C GLN A 151 9.84 1.95 9.97
N ASN A 152 10.21 0.84 9.35
CA ASN A 152 10.42 0.76 7.91
C ASN A 152 9.11 0.94 7.14
N THR A 153 8.01 0.34 7.62
CA THR A 153 6.67 0.54 7.05
C THR A 153 6.30 2.03 7.06
N LEU A 154 6.45 2.67 8.21
CA LEU A 154 6.10 4.07 8.40
C LEU A 154 6.90 5.00 7.47
N ILE A 155 8.22 4.81 7.41
CA ILE A 155 9.10 5.59 6.54
C ILE A 155 8.75 5.33 5.08
N GLY A 156 8.56 4.06 4.69
CA GLY A 156 8.15 3.68 3.34
C GLY A 156 6.83 4.34 2.93
N ASP A 157 5.81 4.25 3.77
CA ASP A 157 4.49 4.83 3.49
C ASP A 157 4.55 6.35 3.35
N LEU A 158 5.34 7.05 4.16
CA LEU A 158 5.54 8.49 4.05
C LEU A 158 6.27 8.86 2.75
N VAL A 159 7.38 8.19 2.45
CA VAL A 159 8.20 8.46 1.24
C VAL A 159 7.40 8.18 -0.03
N PHE A 160 6.78 7.01 -0.13
CA PHE A 160 6.03 6.63 -1.33
C PHE A 160 4.71 7.41 -1.47
N SER A 161 4.05 7.77 -0.35
CA SER A 161 2.90 8.68 -0.42
C SER A 161 3.31 10.06 -0.92
N ALA A 162 4.41 10.64 -0.42
CA ALA A 162 4.93 11.90 -0.92
C ALA A 162 5.28 11.82 -2.41
N LEU A 163 5.89 10.71 -2.86
CA LEU A 163 6.21 10.48 -4.27
C LEU A 163 4.95 10.40 -5.14
N PHE A 164 3.99 9.55 -4.82
CA PHE A 164 2.78 9.36 -5.63
C PHE A 164 1.92 10.61 -5.68
N PHE A 165 1.65 11.23 -4.54
CA PHE A 165 0.83 12.45 -4.49
C PHE A 165 1.59 13.67 -5.05
N GLY A 166 2.92 13.73 -4.89
CA GLY A 166 3.76 14.77 -5.49
C GLY A 166 3.74 14.72 -7.00
N ILE A 167 3.98 13.54 -7.60
CA ILE A 167 3.86 13.34 -9.06
C ILE A 167 2.44 13.70 -9.53
N TYR A 168 1.42 13.27 -8.80
CA TYR A 168 0.04 13.60 -9.13
C TYR A 168 -0.20 15.11 -9.15
N ALA A 169 0.28 15.84 -8.15
CA ALA A 169 0.14 17.29 -8.06
C ALA A 169 0.84 18.00 -9.22
N LEU A 170 2.07 17.61 -9.56
CA LEU A 170 2.81 18.15 -10.70
C LEU A 170 2.08 17.95 -12.02
N VAL A 171 1.57 16.75 -12.26
CA VAL A 171 0.79 16.46 -13.48
C VAL A 171 -0.51 17.26 -13.52
N GLN A 172 -1.16 17.51 -12.38
CA GLN A 172 -2.36 18.36 -12.36
C GLN A 172 -2.05 19.83 -12.65
N GLN A 173 -0.92 20.35 -12.18
CA GLN A 173 -0.47 21.72 -12.45
C GLN A 173 -0.07 21.93 -13.92
N ALA A 174 0.57 20.92 -14.54
CA ALA A 174 0.99 20.96 -15.95
C ALA A 174 -0.18 20.91 -16.96
N ARG A 175 -1.43 20.69 -16.48
CA ARG A 175 -2.60 20.72 -17.37
C ARG A 175 -2.95 22.16 -17.73
N PRO A 176 -2.99 22.52 -19.04
CA PRO A 176 -3.42 23.85 -19.45
C PRO A 176 -4.83 24.11 -18.93
N ALA A 177 -5.04 25.33 -18.37
CA ALA A 177 -6.37 25.80 -18.02
C ALA A 177 -7.25 25.66 -19.27
N ARG A 178 -8.37 24.96 -19.17
CA ARG A 178 -9.33 24.92 -20.28
C ARG A 178 -9.80 26.34 -20.51
N VAL A 179 -9.42 26.92 -21.64
CA VAL A 179 -10.07 28.11 -22.13
C VAL A 179 -11.56 27.76 -22.29
N SER A 180 -12.38 28.30 -21.39
CA SER A 180 -13.83 28.30 -21.55
C SER A 180 -14.13 29.11 -22.77
N ALA A 181 -14.36 28.49 -23.92
CA ALA A 181 -14.97 29.15 -25.06
C ALA A 181 -16.40 29.49 -24.63
N ALA A 182 -16.64 30.78 -24.50
CA ALA A 182 -17.96 31.37 -24.30
C ALA A 182 -18.81 31.18 -25.56
#